data_f7bbc5346d981d94383148f485e2b871
#
_entry.id   f7bbc5346d981d94383148f485e2b871
#
_cell.length_a   1.000
_cell.length_b   1.000
_cell.length_c   1.000
_cell.angle_alpha   90.00
_cell.angle_beta   90.00
_cell.angle_gamma   90.00
#
_symmetry.space_group_name_H-M   'P 1'
#
loop_
_entity.id
_entity.type
_entity.pdbx_description
1 polymer ?
#
loop_
_entity_poly.entity_id
_entity_poly.type
_entity_poly.pdbx_seq_one_letter_code
_entity_poly.pdbx_strand_id
1 'polypeptide(L)'
;TLNTPNEYVEKVDNGDFLLETDSLWIAYCFKGQDGPVQITVFNKSDKPLYVDWGKSALIIDNIATTYSGKEINYSGDWDSTINSNSSSWGSFSGAASLPKSVSFVPPQTMVSEIPLILSPKFDHINKKSYKNATMGGQGDVALKVRRRDFDQTDTPLAFKSYLTIYSQPDKPMVFEQDFYLSSLIRTEAKPSEMFNQLLDRGDLFYVEKPANNDALYATLGIIGGAGLIVVGVMYGEPEKTTYYDDY
;
A
#
# COMPACT_ATOMS: atom_id res chain seq x y z
N THR A 1 -11.24 -1.78 -8.44
CA THR A 1 -11.35 -2.84 -7.42
C THR A 1 -10.39 -3.96 -7.68
N LEU A 2 -9.85 -4.56 -6.63
CA LEU A 2 -9.05 -5.78 -6.70
C LEU A 2 -9.93 -7.03 -6.77
N ASN A 3 -9.36 -8.09 -7.29
CA ASN A 3 -9.87 -9.44 -7.21
C ASN A 3 -8.72 -10.44 -7.09
N THR A 4 -9.02 -11.69 -6.79
CA THR A 4 -8.04 -12.78 -6.71
C THR A 4 -8.44 -13.92 -7.63
N PRO A 5 -7.50 -14.60 -8.28
CA PRO A 5 -7.75 -15.84 -9.03
C PRO A 5 -7.77 -17.07 -8.13
N ASN A 6 -7.39 -16.94 -6.86
CA ASN A 6 -7.19 -18.07 -5.96
C ASN A 6 -8.55 -18.53 -5.39
N GLU A 7 -9.03 -19.69 -5.79
CA GLU A 7 -10.33 -20.24 -5.40
C GLU A 7 -10.48 -20.50 -3.88
N TYR A 8 -9.34 -20.66 -3.17
CA TYR A 8 -9.31 -20.89 -1.72
C TYR A 8 -9.25 -19.59 -0.91
N VAL A 9 -9.31 -18.43 -1.56
CA VAL A 9 -9.40 -17.12 -0.92
C VAL A 9 -10.81 -16.58 -1.10
N GLU A 10 -11.51 -16.41 0.00
CA GLU A 10 -12.84 -15.83 0.02
C GLU A 10 -12.74 -14.30 0.00
N LYS A 11 -13.53 -13.67 -0.85
CA LYS A 11 -13.76 -12.24 -0.78
C LYS A 11 -15.00 -11.99 0.05
N VAL A 12 -14.80 -11.54 1.29
CA VAL A 12 -15.90 -11.33 2.25
C VAL A 12 -16.69 -10.04 1.96
N ASP A 13 -17.83 -9.85 2.62
CA ASP A 13 -18.80 -8.78 2.32
C ASP A 13 -18.21 -7.36 2.38
N ASN A 14 -17.29 -7.11 3.30
CA ASN A 14 -16.58 -5.83 3.40
C ASN A 14 -15.47 -5.65 2.34
N GLY A 15 -15.28 -6.64 1.47
CA GLY A 15 -14.29 -6.62 0.39
C GLY A 15 -12.90 -7.09 0.78
N ASP A 16 -12.63 -7.47 2.02
CA ASP A 16 -11.36 -8.08 2.41
C ASP A 16 -11.20 -9.46 1.75
N PHE A 17 -9.96 -9.88 1.56
CA PHE A 17 -9.64 -11.20 1.02
C PHE A 17 -9.17 -12.10 2.16
N LEU A 18 -9.95 -13.13 2.45
CA LEU A 18 -9.73 -14.03 3.56
C LEU A 18 -9.24 -15.41 3.07
N LEU A 19 -8.08 -15.82 3.56
CA LEU A 19 -7.59 -17.19 3.47
C LEU A 19 -7.73 -17.84 4.85
N GLU A 20 -8.40 -18.96 4.93
CA GLU A 20 -8.61 -19.69 6.18
C GLU A 20 -8.02 -21.08 6.12
N THR A 21 -7.36 -21.49 7.21
CA THR A 21 -6.85 -22.83 7.44
C THR A 21 -7.28 -23.32 8.82
N ASP A 22 -6.96 -24.56 9.16
CA ASP A 22 -7.25 -25.12 10.49
C ASP A 22 -6.52 -24.38 11.63
N SER A 23 -5.32 -23.86 11.37
CA SER A 23 -4.45 -23.27 12.39
C SER A 23 -4.43 -21.74 12.42
N LEU A 24 -4.82 -21.07 11.34
CA LEU A 24 -4.81 -19.61 11.23
C LEU A 24 -5.76 -19.13 10.14
N TRP A 25 -6.05 -17.83 10.14
CA TRP A 25 -6.53 -17.14 8.95
C TRP A 25 -5.67 -15.90 8.66
N ILE A 26 -5.63 -15.53 7.37
CA ILE A 26 -4.94 -14.36 6.86
C ILE A 26 -5.96 -13.52 6.11
N ALA A 27 -6.08 -12.24 6.46
CA ALA A 27 -6.89 -11.28 5.74
C ALA A 27 -6.03 -10.20 5.08
N TYR A 28 -6.34 -9.87 3.83
CA TYR A 28 -5.75 -8.77 3.10
C TYR A 28 -6.78 -7.67 2.89
N CYS A 29 -6.41 -6.44 3.24
CA CYS A 29 -7.22 -5.25 3.05
C CYS A 29 -6.37 -4.18 2.37
N PHE A 30 -6.90 -3.57 1.31
CA PHE A 30 -6.18 -2.56 0.52
C PHE A 30 -6.83 -1.18 0.63
N LYS A 31 -7.73 -1.01 1.57
CA LYS A 31 -8.51 0.20 1.77
C LYS A 31 -7.63 1.41 2.06
N GLY A 32 -7.84 2.51 1.34
CA GLY A 32 -7.19 3.79 1.63
C GLY A 32 -6.52 4.44 0.44
N GLN A 33 -5.75 5.47 0.71
CA GLN A 33 -5.00 6.20 -0.30
C GLN A 33 -3.78 5.39 -0.76
N ASP A 34 -3.52 5.40 -2.06
CA ASP A 34 -2.38 4.75 -2.73
C ASP A 34 -2.27 3.23 -2.51
N GLY A 35 -3.30 2.58 -1.93
CA GLY A 35 -3.37 1.13 -1.75
C GLY A 35 -2.44 0.59 -0.67
N PRO A 36 -2.71 0.88 0.62
CA PRO A 36 -2.00 0.25 1.70
C PRO A 36 -2.23 -1.27 1.69
N VAL A 37 -1.17 -2.04 1.85
CA VAL A 37 -1.24 -3.50 1.91
C VAL A 37 -1.34 -3.90 3.37
N GLN A 38 -2.55 -3.88 3.92
CA GLN A 38 -2.79 -4.34 5.28
C GLN A 38 -2.90 -5.86 5.30
N ILE A 39 -2.12 -6.50 6.16
CA ILE A 39 -2.11 -7.95 6.36
C ILE A 39 -2.44 -8.21 7.82
N THR A 40 -3.51 -8.96 8.05
CA THR A 40 -3.92 -9.41 9.39
C THR A 40 -3.80 -10.92 9.45
N VAL A 41 -3.12 -11.42 10.48
CA VAL A 41 -2.95 -12.85 10.74
C VAL A 41 -3.53 -13.16 12.11
N PHE A 42 -4.50 -14.06 12.17
CA PHE A 42 -5.08 -14.57 13.40
C PHE A 42 -4.63 -16.01 13.65
N ASN A 43 -4.15 -16.26 14.82
CA ASN A 43 -3.71 -17.57 15.27
C ASN A 43 -4.87 -18.34 15.92
N LYS A 44 -5.40 -19.34 15.23
CA LYS A 44 -6.48 -20.23 15.72
C LYS A 44 -5.97 -21.35 16.61
N SER A 45 -4.65 -21.57 16.61
CA SER A 45 -4.04 -22.69 17.32
C SER A 45 -3.78 -22.39 18.80
N ASP A 46 -3.39 -23.40 19.55
CA ASP A 46 -2.94 -23.34 20.95
C ASP A 46 -1.44 -23.05 21.10
N LYS A 47 -0.72 -22.93 19.97
CA LYS A 47 0.72 -22.65 19.92
C LYS A 47 0.98 -21.27 19.35
N PRO A 48 2.05 -20.59 19.78
CA PRO A 48 2.39 -19.30 19.20
C PRO A 48 2.79 -19.43 17.72
N LEU A 49 2.45 -18.42 16.94
CA LEU A 49 2.90 -18.23 15.57
C LEU A 49 3.80 -17.01 15.47
N TYR A 50 4.64 -17.00 14.44
CA TYR A 50 5.54 -15.91 14.13
C TYR A 50 5.39 -15.55 12.65
N VAL A 51 5.06 -14.32 12.35
CA VAL A 51 5.05 -13.78 10.97
C VAL A 51 6.41 -13.19 10.68
N ASP A 52 7.13 -13.76 9.71
CA ASP A 52 8.48 -13.33 9.31
C ASP A 52 8.38 -12.35 8.14
N TRP A 53 8.32 -11.07 8.44
CA TRP A 53 8.25 -10.00 7.44
C TRP A 53 9.53 -9.90 6.60
N GLY A 54 10.67 -10.29 7.18
CA GLY A 54 11.96 -10.30 6.49
C GLY A 54 12.06 -11.38 5.40
N LYS A 55 11.30 -12.47 5.56
CA LYS A 55 11.16 -13.55 4.57
C LYS A 55 9.84 -13.50 3.81
N SER A 56 9.14 -12.39 3.91
CA SER A 56 7.88 -12.13 3.23
C SER A 56 8.04 -10.96 2.27
N ALA A 57 7.31 -10.98 1.17
CA ALA A 57 7.47 -9.98 0.12
C ALA A 57 6.19 -9.76 -0.66
N LEU A 58 6.06 -8.57 -1.22
CA LEU A 58 5.15 -8.26 -2.30
C LEU A 58 5.91 -8.37 -3.63
N ILE A 59 5.34 -9.07 -4.59
CA ILE A 59 5.97 -9.33 -5.89
C ILE A 59 5.11 -8.68 -6.97
N ILE A 60 5.70 -7.71 -7.71
CA ILE A 60 5.07 -7.07 -8.87
C ILE A 60 6.06 -7.14 -10.02
N ASP A 61 5.61 -7.53 -11.21
CA ASP A 61 6.44 -7.62 -12.41
C ASP A 61 7.75 -8.41 -12.19
N ASN A 62 7.67 -9.51 -11.42
CA ASN A 62 8.80 -10.34 -10.98
C ASN A 62 9.83 -9.62 -10.08
N ILE A 63 9.49 -8.45 -9.54
CA ILE A 63 10.31 -7.72 -8.58
C ILE A 63 9.74 -7.95 -7.17
N ALA A 64 10.54 -8.58 -6.31
CA ALA A 64 10.17 -8.81 -4.92
C ALA A 64 10.60 -7.65 -4.03
N THR A 65 9.66 -7.13 -3.25
CA THR A 65 9.89 -6.12 -2.24
C THR A 65 9.53 -6.68 -0.88
N THR A 66 10.51 -6.76 0.02
CA THR A 66 10.31 -7.32 1.36
C THR A 66 9.33 -6.49 2.18
N TYR A 67 8.52 -7.16 2.99
CA TYR A 67 7.61 -6.51 3.93
C TYR A 67 8.31 -5.93 5.17
N SER A 68 9.56 -6.28 5.43
CA SER A 68 10.28 -5.74 6.58
C SER A 68 10.73 -4.29 6.44
N GLY A 69 10.42 -3.62 5.33
CA GLY A 69 10.75 -2.20 5.10
C GLY A 69 12.23 -1.82 5.34
N LYS A 70 12.70 -0.78 4.70
CA LYS A 70 14.04 -0.21 4.95
C LYS A 70 13.90 1.24 5.44
N GLU A 71 13.21 1.47 6.54
CA GLU A 71 13.24 2.81 7.12
C GLU A 71 14.33 2.90 8.17
N ILE A 72 15.35 3.69 7.88
CA ILE A 72 16.35 4.11 8.84
C ILE A 72 16.21 5.63 8.94
N ASN A 73 15.63 6.08 10.03
CA ASN A 73 15.53 7.48 10.38
C ASN A 73 16.68 7.83 11.34
N TYR A 74 17.40 8.92 11.15
CA TYR A 74 18.48 9.35 12.03
C TYR A 74 18.18 10.70 12.66
N SER A 75 18.51 10.87 13.92
CA SER A 75 18.58 12.17 14.56
C SER A 75 19.89 12.33 15.30
N GLY A 76 20.51 13.49 15.20
CA GLY A 76 21.72 13.81 15.92
C GLY A 76 21.96 15.30 15.96
N ASP A 77 22.67 15.72 17.00
CA ASP A 77 23.17 17.07 17.14
C ASP A 77 24.67 17.08 16.87
N TRP A 78 25.15 18.08 16.19
CA TRP A 78 26.58 18.29 16.01
C TRP A 78 26.97 19.69 16.53
N ASP A 79 28.08 19.73 17.23
CA ASP A 79 28.72 20.95 17.70
C ASP A 79 30.15 20.98 17.17
N SER A 80 30.49 22.06 16.50
CA SER A 80 31.85 22.27 15.98
C SER A 80 32.37 23.64 16.36
N THR A 81 33.40 23.65 17.15
CA THR A 81 34.13 24.87 17.51
C THR A 81 35.44 24.95 16.70
N ILE A 82 35.47 25.80 15.67
CA ILE A 82 36.62 25.87 14.75
C ILE A 82 37.65 26.90 15.17
N ASN A 83 37.32 27.85 16.03
CA ASN A 83 38.26 28.80 16.65
C ASN A 83 37.59 29.49 17.82
N SER A 84 38.37 30.13 18.69
CA SER A 84 37.90 30.82 19.93
C SER A 84 36.84 31.91 19.71
N ASN A 85 36.51 32.26 18.47
CA ASN A 85 35.55 33.33 18.15
C ASN A 85 34.39 32.91 17.21
N SER A 86 34.32 31.67 16.79
CA SER A 86 33.18 31.18 15.98
C SER A 86 32.83 29.75 16.36
N SER A 87 31.63 29.57 16.91
CA SER A 87 31.01 28.27 17.12
C SER A 87 29.86 28.13 16.14
N SER A 88 29.83 27.04 15.44
CA SER A 88 28.64 26.62 14.65
C SER A 88 28.06 25.38 15.29
N TRP A 89 26.75 25.42 15.48
CA TRP A 89 25.99 24.32 15.99
C TRP A 89 24.84 24.03 15.03
N GLY A 90 24.44 22.78 14.96
CA GLY A 90 23.34 22.35 14.14
C GLY A 90 22.73 21.08 14.71
N SER A 91 21.45 20.90 14.51
CA SER A 91 20.76 19.65 14.79
C SER A 91 20.27 19.06 13.49
N PHE A 92 20.43 17.76 13.31
CA PHE A 92 19.72 17.02 12.29
C PHE A 92 18.82 16.00 12.99
N SER A 93 17.59 15.88 12.54
CA SER A 93 16.65 14.90 13.05
C SER A 93 16.06 14.08 11.94
N GLY A 94 16.14 12.80 12.10
CA GLY A 94 15.43 11.82 11.29
C GLY A 94 15.09 10.66 12.21
N ALA A 95 14.02 9.93 12.04
CA ALA A 95 13.67 8.81 12.90
C ALA A 95 14.24 7.52 12.28
N ALA A 96 14.97 6.69 13.04
CA ALA A 96 15.31 5.34 12.64
C ALA A 96 14.32 4.37 13.28
N SER A 97 13.40 3.80 12.53
CA SER A 97 12.72 2.61 12.96
C SER A 97 13.48 1.40 12.41
N LEU A 98 13.97 0.54 13.29
CA LEU A 98 14.45 -0.76 12.86
C LEU A 98 13.26 -1.51 12.23
N PRO A 99 13.41 -2.02 11.00
CA PRO A 99 12.34 -2.78 10.38
C PRO A 99 11.96 -3.96 11.29
N LYS A 100 10.68 -4.06 11.61
CA LYS A 100 10.15 -5.18 12.38
C LYS A 100 10.27 -6.42 11.51
N SER A 101 11.26 -7.26 11.78
CA SER A 101 11.51 -8.45 10.96
C SER A 101 10.54 -9.58 11.27
N VAL A 102 10.05 -9.68 12.50
CA VAL A 102 9.17 -10.75 12.95
C VAL A 102 8.10 -10.22 13.90
N SER A 103 6.85 -10.63 13.70
CA SER A 103 5.75 -10.40 14.64
C SER A 103 5.38 -11.69 15.36
N PHE A 104 5.34 -11.62 16.69
CA PHE A 104 4.85 -12.69 17.54
C PHE A 104 3.33 -12.65 17.64
N VAL A 105 2.66 -13.78 17.40
CA VAL A 105 1.20 -13.94 17.45
C VAL A 105 0.85 -15.02 18.48
N PRO A 106 0.49 -14.64 19.70
CA PRO A 106 0.05 -15.59 20.74
C PRO A 106 -1.13 -16.45 20.27
N PRO A 107 -1.39 -17.57 20.97
CA PRO A 107 -2.61 -18.34 20.72
C PRO A 107 -3.88 -17.50 20.83
N GLN A 108 -4.85 -17.72 19.95
CA GLN A 108 -6.15 -17.04 19.92
C GLN A 108 -6.08 -15.53 19.83
N THR A 109 -5.01 -15.00 19.23
CA THR A 109 -4.84 -13.55 19.00
C THR A 109 -4.51 -13.24 17.55
N MET A 110 -4.52 -11.96 17.18
CA MET A 110 -4.14 -11.50 15.86
C MET A 110 -3.07 -10.40 15.90
N VAL A 111 -2.35 -10.30 14.80
CA VAL A 111 -1.50 -9.15 14.46
C VAL A 111 -2.00 -8.55 13.15
N SER A 112 -1.98 -7.22 13.07
CA SER A 112 -2.31 -6.49 11.83
C SER A 112 -1.23 -5.46 11.57
N GLU A 113 -0.66 -5.48 10.37
CA GLU A 113 0.42 -4.59 9.94
C GLU A 113 0.13 -4.04 8.53
N ILE A 114 0.65 -2.86 8.24
CA ILE A 114 0.65 -2.25 6.90
C ILE A 114 2.11 -2.09 6.47
N PRO A 115 2.75 -3.16 6.01
CA PRO A 115 4.17 -3.14 5.72
C PRO A 115 4.53 -2.34 4.46
N LEU A 116 3.61 -2.18 3.52
CA LEU A 116 3.84 -1.52 2.23
C LEU A 116 2.60 -0.77 1.74
N ILE A 117 2.85 0.16 0.80
CA ILE A 117 1.82 0.89 0.05
C ILE A 117 2.07 0.64 -1.45
N LEU A 118 1.03 0.35 -2.22
CA LEU A 118 1.16 0.00 -3.64
C LEU A 118 1.61 1.18 -4.52
N SER A 119 1.13 2.38 -4.23
CA SER A 119 1.43 3.63 -4.96
C SER A 119 1.41 3.52 -6.50
N PRO A 120 0.39 2.94 -7.12
CA PRO A 120 0.37 2.66 -8.54
C PRO A 120 0.13 3.93 -9.39
N LYS A 121 0.66 3.93 -10.62
CA LYS A 121 0.42 4.98 -11.61
C LYS A 121 -0.37 4.44 -12.81
N PHE A 122 -1.47 5.12 -13.19
CA PHE A 122 -2.35 4.69 -14.28
C PHE A 122 -2.46 5.69 -15.43
N ASP A 123 -1.54 6.63 -15.53
CA ASP A 123 -1.54 7.68 -16.56
C ASP A 123 -1.37 7.11 -17.98
N HIS A 124 -0.72 5.94 -18.07
CA HIS A 124 -0.50 5.23 -19.33
C HIS A 124 -1.78 4.59 -19.91
N ILE A 125 -2.85 4.44 -19.11
CA ILE A 125 -4.08 3.79 -19.60
C ILE A 125 -4.86 4.75 -20.50
N ASN A 126 -5.15 4.28 -21.73
CA ASN A 126 -5.84 5.09 -22.73
C ASN A 126 -7.23 5.55 -22.24
N LYS A 127 -7.46 6.86 -22.22
CA LYS A 127 -8.72 7.46 -21.78
C LYS A 127 -9.93 7.03 -22.61
N LYS A 128 -9.75 6.64 -23.86
CA LYS A 128 -10.83 6.19 -24.77
C LYS A 128 -11.38 4.80 -24.41
N SER A 129 -10.64 4.00 -23.62
CA SER A 129 -11.04 2.66 -23.24
C SER A 129 -12.05 2.60 -22.09
N TYR A 130 -12.37 3.73 -21.49
CA TYR A 130 -13.33 3.81 -20.40
C TYR A 130 -14.74 4.01 -20.92
N LYS A 131 -15.72 3.32 -20.33
CA LYS A 131 -17.15 3.48 -20.59
C LYS A 131 -17.76 4.42 -19.55
N ASN A 132 -18.79 5.15 -19.93
CA ASN A 132 -19.56 5.96 -18.98
C ASN A 132 -20.36 5.03 -18.05
N ALA A 133 -20.34 5.33 -16.76
CA ALA A 133 -21.05 4.63 -15.72
C ALA A 133 -21.55 5.62 -14.67
N THR A 134 -22.41 5.13 -13.78
CA THR A 134 -22.86 5.86 -12.60
C THR A 134 -22.51 5.07 -11.36
N MET A 135 -22.15 5.75 -10.29
CA MET A 135 -21.98 5.16 -8.98
C MET A 135 -22.64 6.03 -7.90
N GLY A 136 -22.93 5.45 -6.75
CA GLY A 136 -23.50 6.19 -5.63
C GLY A 136 -22.51 7.17 -5.02
N GLY A 137 -22.96 8.41 -4.81
CA GLY A 137 -22.28 9.42 -4.03
C GLY A 137 -22.95 9.63 -2.68
N GLN A 138 -22.43 10.53 -1.88
CA GLN A 138 -23.00 10.89 -0.59
C GLN A 138 -24.39 11.52 -0.75
N GLY A 139 -25.38 11.10 0.05
CA GLY A 139 -26.74 11.66 0.04
C GLY A 139 -27.56 11.33 -1.19
N ASP A 140 -27.52 10.10 -1.69
CA ASP A 140 -28.27 9.61 -2.87
C ASP A 140 -27.93 10.31 -4.20
N VAL A 141 -26.83 11.05 -4.25
CA VAL A 141 -26.37 11.69 -5.48
C VAL A 141 -25.70 10.66 -6.39
N ALA A 142 -26.20 10.52 -7.62
CA ALA A 142 -25.56 9.69 -8.64
C ALA A 142 -24.35 10.41 -9.23
N LEU A 143 -23.15 9.86 -8.99
CA LEU A 143 -21.91 10.36 -9.57
C LEU A 143 -21.69 9.79 -10.96
N LYS A 144 -21.47 10.66 -11.94
CA LYS A 144 -21.05 10.24 -13.28
C LYS A 144 -19.56 9.91 -13.25
N VAL A 145 -19.24 8.68 -13.65
CA VAL A 145 -17.88 8.18 -13.64
C VAL A 145 -17.51 7.54 -14.97
N ARG A 146 -16.23 7.32 -15.19
CA ARG A 146 -15.72 6.53 -16.30
C ARG A 146 -15.10 5.27 -15.74
N ARG A 147 -15.59 4.10 -16.18
CA ARG A 147 -15.17 2.79 -15.69
C ARG A 147 -14.55 1.97 -16.81
N ARG A 148 -13.48 1.26 -16.49
CA ARG A 148 -12.91 0.18 -17.29
C ARG A 148 -12.79 -1.06 -16.42
N ASP A 149 -13.28 -2.18 -16.90
CA ASP A 149 -13.12 -3.49 -16.28
C ASP A 149 -11.98 -4.24 -16.97
N PHE A 150 -11.35 -5.15 -16.21
CA PHE A 150 -10.22 -5.96 -16.64
C PHE A 150 -10.41 -7.41 -16.16
N ASP A 151 -9.83 -8.33 -16.88
CA ASP A 151 -9.63 -9.70 -16.44
C ASP A 151 -8.15 -9.94 -16.06
N GLN A 152 -7.81 -11.18 -15.73
CA GLN A 152 -6.44 -11.54 -15.32
C GLN A 152 -5.40 -11.38 -16.44
N THR A 153 -5.82 -11.39 -17.70
CA THR A 153 -4.92 -11.37 -18.87
C THR A 153 -4.65 -9.98 -19.39
N ASP A 154 -5.59 -9.03 -19.18
CA ASP A 154 -5.47 -7.65 -19.68
C ASP A 154 -5.32 -6.62 -18.53
N THR A 155 -5.22 -7.10 -17.30
CA THR A 155 -5.08 -6.21 -16.14
C THR A 155 -3.79 -5.40 -16.19
N PRO A 156 -3.85 -4.09 -15.93
CA PRO A 156 -2.64 -3.29 -15.84
C PRO A 156 -1.90 -3.47 -14.51
N LEU A 157 -2.44 -4.26 -13.56
CA LEU A 157 -1.78 -4.65 -12.29
C LEU A 157 -2.14 -6.06 -11.91
N ALA A 158 -1.11 -6.84 -11.81
CA ALA A 158 -1.13 -8.08 -11.07
C ALA A 158 0.02 -8.10 -10.07
N PHE A 159 -0.23 -8.62 -8.89
CA PHE A 159 0.81 -8.76 -7.87
C PHE A 159 0.55 -9.98 -7.00
N LYS A 160 1.60 -10.45 -6.36
CA LYS A 160 1.56 -11.59 -5.45
C LYS A 160 2.07 -11.18 -4.07
N SER A 161 1.35 -11.56 -3.03
CA SER A 161 1.85 -11.55 -1.66
C SER A 161 2.46 -12.91 -1.35
N TYR A 162 3.70 -12.91 -0.90
CA TYR A 162 4.43 -14.07 -0.39
C TYR A 162 4.63 -13.86 1.10
N LEU A 163 3.94 -14.66 1.94
CA LEU A 163 3.96 -14.51 3.39
C LEU A 163 4.52 -15.76 4.04
N THR A 164 5.52 -15.58 4.90
CA THR A 164 6.17 -16.65 5.66
C THR A 164 5.73 -16.60 7.11
N ILE A 165 5.12 -17.70 7.61
CA ILE A 165 4.67 -17.85 8.98
C ILE A 165 5.23 -19.17 9.52
N TYR A 166 5.60 -19.22 10.79
CA TYR A 166 6.06 -20.44 11.43
C TYR A 166 5.63 -20.52 12.90
N SER A 167 5.44 -21.73 13.41
CA SER A 167 5.39 -22.02 14.85
C SER A 167 6.77 -22.43 15.38
N GLN A 168 7.61 -23.03 14.51
CA GLN A 168 8.99 -23.43 14.77
C GLN A 168 9.87 -22.92 13.62
N PRO A 169 11.04 -22.32 13.91
CA PRO A 169 11.89 -21.68 12.89
C PRO A 169 12.35 -22.60 11.74
N ASP A 170 12.44 -23.89 11.99
CA ASP A 170 12.84 -24.92 11.03
C ASP A 170 11.69 -25.45 10.16
N LYS A 171 10.45 -25.01 10.43
CA LYS A 171 9.24 -25.46 9.72
C LYS A 171 8.39 -24.28 9.27
N PRO A 172 8.87 -23.45 8.34
CA PRO A 172 8.09 -22.33 7.82
C PRO A 172 6.93 -22.84 6.96
N MET A 173 5.79 -22.19 7.11
CA MET A 173 4.65 -22.26 6.21
C MET A 173 4.70 -21.05 5.29
N VAL A 174 4.45 -21.27 4.00
CA VAL A 174 4.42 -20.20 3.00
C VAL A 174 3.02 -20.08 2.46
N PHE A 175 2.53 -18.84 2.39
CA PHE A 175 1.23 -18.49 1.84
C PHE A 175 1.45 -17.53 0.66
N GLU A 176 1.09 -17.98 -0.54
CA GLU A 176 1.15 -17.17 -1.75
C GLU A 176 -0.26 -16.77 -2.16
N GLN A 177 -0.49 -15.45 -2.35
CA GLN A 177 -1.78 -14.91 -2.74
C GLN A 177 -1.61 -13.99 -3.93
N ASP A 178 -2.31 -14.31 -5.02
CA ASP A 178 -2.33 -13.51 -6.24
C ASP A 178 -3.50 -12.54 -6.23
N PHE A 179 -3.24 -11.31 -6.67
CA PHE A 179 -4.25 -10.26 -6.82
C PHE A 179 -4.10 -9.58 -8.18
N TYR A 180 -5.20 -9.08 -8.70
CA TYR A 180 -5.21 -8.30 -9.94
C TYR A 180 -6.25 -7.20 -9.94
N LEU A 181 -6.05 -6.18 -10.77
CA LEU A 181 -7.02 -5.12 -11.00
C LEU A 181 -8.20 -5.65 -11.80
N SER A 182 -9.37 -5.69 -11.21
CA SER A 182 -10.60 -6.06 -11.89
C SER A 182 -11.39 -4.88 -12.44
N SER A 183 -11.23 -3.67 -11.87
CA SER A 183 -11.83 -2.47 -12.44
C SER A 183 -11.13 -1.19 -12.00
N LEU A 184 -11.12 -0.21 -12.90
CA LEU A 184 -10.61 1.14 -12.66
C LEU A 184 -11.72 2.16 -12.95
N ILE A 185 -11.96 3.03 -11.99
CA ILE A 185 -12.92 4.11 -12.10
C ILE A 185 -12.20 5.45 -12.09
N ARG A 186 -12.54 6.34 -13.01
CA ARG A 186 -12.11 7.74 -13.04
C ARG A 186 -13.29 8.64 -12.76
N THR A 187 -13.10 9.56 -11.83
CA THR A 187 -14.11 10.56 -11.45
C THR A 187 -13.43 11.88 -11.11
N GLU A 188 -14.18 12.96 -11.15
CA GLU A 188 -13.77 14.29 -10.69
C GLU A 188 -14.20 14.51 -9.22
N ALA A 189 -15.00 13.59 -8.66
CA ALA A 189 -15.44 13.67 -7.29
C ALA A 189 -14.28 13.43 -6.33
N LYS A 190 -14.26 14.17 -5.23
CA LYS A 190 -13.29 13.98 -4.14
C LYS A 190 -13.65 12.75 -3.31
N PRO A 191 -12.68 12.15 -2.58
CA PRO A 191 -12.98 11.05 -1.65
C PRO A 191 -14.10 11.37 -0.66
N SER A 192 -14.18 12.62 -0.17
CA SER A 192 -15.23 13.07 0.75
C SER A 192 -16.63 13.15 0.14
N GLU A 193 -16.76 13.14 -1.17
CA GLU A 193 -18.04 13.16 -1.90
C GLU A 193 -18.53 11.75 -2.23
N MET A 194 -17.70 10.75 -1.99
CA MET A 194 -18.01 9.36 -2.24
C MET A 194 -18.79 8.75 -1.07
N PHE A 195 -19.54 7.70 -1.38
CA PHE A 195 -20.24 6.96 -0.35
C PHE A 195 -19.23 6.31 0.62
N ASN A 196 -19.33 6.59 1.92
CA ASN A 196 -18.39 6.04 2.91
C ASN A 196 -18.28 4.52 2.83
N GLN A 197 -19.42 3.81 2.63
CA GLN A 197 -19.46 2.35 2.47
C GLN A 197 -18.60 1.84 1.30
N LEU A 198 -18.42 2.65 0.27
CA LEU A 198 -17.59 2.29 -0.87
C LEU A 198 -16.11 2.44 -0.53
N LEU A 199 -15.75 3.53 0.16
CA LEU A 199 -14.35 3.78 0.58
C LEU A 199 -13.92 2.85 1.73
N ASP A 200 -14.88 2.24 2.42
CA ASP A 200 -14.62 1.31 3.51
C ASP A 200 -14.38 -0.14 3.05
N ARG A 201 -14.42 -0.39 1.75
CA ARG A 201 -14.19 -1.73 1.19
C ARG A 201 -12.71 -2.08 1.15
N GLY A 202 -12.38 -3.29 1.59
CA GLY A 202 -11.02 -3.81 1.63
C GLY A 202 -10.41 -4.12 0.25
N ASP A 203 -11.26 -4.33 -0.77
CA ASP A 203 -10.84 -4.55 -2.15
C ASP A 203 -10.66 -3.25 -2.96
N LEU A 204 -10.71 -2.10 -2.29
CA LEU A 204 -10.80 -0.82 -2.93
C LEU A 204 -9.82 0.18 -2.32
N PHE A 205 -9.03 0.83 -3.18
CA PHE A 205 -8.21 1.96 -2.80
C PHE A 205 -8.33 3.09 -3.84
N TYR A 206 -7.85 4.28 -3.52
CA TYR A 206 -7.86 5.42 -4.41
C TYR A 206 -6.46 6.03 -4.54
N VAL A 207 -6.22 6.67 -5.68
CA VAL A 207 -5.01 7.44 -5.96
C VAL A 207 -5.41 8.85 -6.33
N GLU A 208 -4.89 9.83 -5.62
CA GLU A 208 -5.08 11.23 -5.94
C GLU A 208 -4.10 11.67 -7.02
N LYS A 209 -4.61 12.39 -8.00
CA LYS A 209 -3.73 12.99 -9.00
C LYS A 209 -3.09 14.23 -8.40
N PRO A 210 -1.76 14.42 -8.51
CA PRO A 210 -1.15 15.68 -8.10
C PRO A 210 -1.78 16.82 -8.93
N ALA A 211 -2.12 17.90 -8.24
CA ALA A 211 -2.66 19.11 -8.86
C ALA A 211 -1.59 19.74 -9.78
N ASN A 212 -1.59 19.40 -11.05
CA ASN A 212 -1.00 20.27 -12.06
C ASN A 212 -1.96 21.45 -12.27
N ASN A 213 -1.42 22.63 -12.50
CA ASN A 213 -2.15 23.91 -12.62
C ASN A 213 -3.23 23.96 -13.71
N ASP A 214 -3.48 22.90 -14.44
CA ASP A 214 -4.54 22.75 -15.41
C ASP A 214 -5.55 21.70 -14.94
N ALA A 215 -6.61 22.17 -14.27
CA ALA A 215 -7.80 21.44 -13.84
C ALA A 215 -7.57 20.29 -12.85
N LEU A 216 -8.08 20.49 -11.65
CA LEU A 216 -8.23 19.53 -10.55
C LEU A 216 -8.99 18.27 -11.00
N TYR A 217 -8.27 17.27 -11.46
CA TYR A 217 -8.86 15.94 -11.65
C TYR A 217 -8.40 15.04 -10.50
N ALA A 218 -9.18 15.01 -9.44
CA ALA A 218 -9.10 13.90 -8.50
C ALA A 218 -9.39 12.62 -9.28
N THR A 219 -8.39 11.83 -9.57
CA THR A 219 -8.60 10.50 -10.12
C THR A 219 -8.83 9.58 -8.95
N LEU A 220 -10.08 9.42 -8.55
CA LEU A 220 -10.48 8.29 -7.76
C LEU A 220 -10.29 7.06 -8.64
N GLY A 221 -9.12 6.51 -8.56
CA GLY A 221 -8.95 5.14 -8.97
C GLY A 221 -9.52 4.27 -7.88
N ILE A 222 -10.71 3.76 -8.05
CA ILE A 222 -11.15 2.56 -7.36
C ILE A 222 -10.39 1.45 -8.04
N ILE A 223 -9.31 1.13 -7.46
CA ILE A 223 -8.21 0.47 -8.13
C ILE A 223 -7.98 -0.84 -7.42
N GLY A 224 -7.88 -1.74 -8.23
CA GLY A 224 -6.93 -2.74 -8.20
C GLY A 224 -5.97 -2.55 -9.36
N GLY A 225 -4.76 -2.20 -9.21
CA GLY A 225 -3.98 -2.12 -10.29
C GLY A 225 -2.56 -1.82 -10.38
N ALA A 226 -1.76 -2.20 -11.25
CA ALA A 226 -0.34 -2.28 -11.42
C ALA A 226 0.33 -0.95 -11.58
N GLY A 227 1.33 -0.84 -10.89
CA GLY A 227 2.32 0.17 -11.10
C GLY A 227 3.43 0.02 -10.11
N LEU A 228 4.55 0.50 -10.45
CA LEU A 228 5.76 0.47 -9.70
C LEU A 228 5.50 0.62 -8.21
N ILE A 229 5.79 -0.44 -7.45
CA ILE A 229 6.03 -0.26 -6.02
C ILE A 229 7.29 0.58 -5.95
N VAL A 230 7.12 1.85 -5.66
CA VAL A 230 8.21 2.62 -5.13
C VAL A 230 8.25 2.29 -3.64
N VAL A 231 8.88 1.17 -3.30
CA VAL A 231 9.61 1.09 -2.06
C VAL A 231 10.82 1.99 -2.27
N GLY A 232 10.53 3.26 -2.42
CA GLY A 232 11.51 4.28 -2.67
C GLY A 232 11.65 5.03 -1.40
N VAL A 233 12.77 4.92 -0.82
CA VAL A 233 13.53 6.11 -0.47
C VAL A 233 13.11 7.22 -1.43
N MET A 234 12.21 8.13 -0.97
CA MET A 234 12.18 9.45 -1.56
C MET A 234 13.57 10.05 -1.30
N TYR A 235 14.46 9.87 -2.25
CA TYR A 235 15.57 10.82 -2.39
C TYR A 235 14.87 12.14 -2.73
N GLY A 236 14.63 12.96 -1.72
CA GLY A 236 14.42 14.37 -1.93
C GLY A 236 15.62 14.84 -2.76
N GLU A 237 15.38 15.33 -3.96
CA GLU A 237 16.39 16.08 -4.65
C GLU A 237 16.84 17.17 -3.67
N PRO A 238 18.14 17.35 -3.44
CA PRO A 238 18.60 18.45 -2.60
C PRO A 238 18.08 19.73 -3.23
N GLU A 239 17.31 20.50 -2.46
CA GLU A 239 16.92 21.85 -2.85
C GLU A 239 18.19 22.56 -3.31
N LYS A 240 18.19 23.01 -4.55
CA LYS A 240 19.21 23.91 -5.07
C LYS A 240 19.07 25.20 -4.30
N THR A 241 19.87 25.35 -3.27
CA THR A 241 20.09 26.62 -2.58
C THR A 241 20.72 27.57 -3.62
N THR A 242 19.91 28.40 -4.22
CA THR A 242 20.38 29.57 -4.98
C THR A 242 20.98 30.54 -3.97
N TYR A 243 22.31 30.57 -3.92
CA TYR A 243 23.02 31.66 -3.28
C TYR A 243 22.77 32.91 -4.15
N TYR A 244 22.12 33.91 -3.62
CA TYR A 244 22.17 35.25 -4.12
C TYR A 244 23.46 35.85 -3.59
N ASP A 245 24.43 36.12 -4.47
CA ASP A 245 25.52 37.02 -4.21
C ASP A 245 24.96 38.45 -4.30
N ASP A 246 24.79 39.10 -3.15
CA ASP A 246 24.60 40.55 -3.08
C ASP A 246 25.99 41.22 -2.96
N TYR A 247 26.29 42.06 -3.96
CA TYR A 247 27.35 43.03 -3.96
C TYR A 247 26.97 44.28 -3.16
#